data_c3088823820f55f31bc80e161e18629c
#
_entry.id   c3088823820f55f31bc80e161e18629c
#
_cell.length_a   1.000
_cell.length_b   1.000
_cell.length_c   1.000
_cell.angle_alpha   90.00
_cell.angle_beta   90.00
_cell.angle_gamma   90.00
#
_symmetry.space_group_name_H-M   'P 1'
#
loop_
_entity.id
_entity.type
_entity.pdbx_description
1 polymer ?
#
loop_
_entity_poly.entity_id
_entity_poly.type
_entity_poly.pdbx_seq_one_letter_code
_entity_poly.pdbx_strand_id
1 'polypeptide(L)'
;MKRYNKSDYTDARKRIRKFIKEHHRLPKYCKFKNQTGKIDRLTRKEYCGLFQGYMQFYAKHGREPNYLTLNNTATYPMILNYQDDKYSCCPASLQMALMFLFDYKYESYLKKTLGTTTNGTSPEKLVTGAKKLGYKVTRIDRNFKLVKKALNEYKPVLMHIQTKPAKCLNYINDYGHWICCYKTGDNTYYIADPTKGFKVCNMNTLNKATNGRKIYYYTIEMI
;
A
#
# COMPACT_ATOMS: atom_id res chain seq x y z
N MET A 1 -22.28 19.71 2.02
CA MET A 1 -21.10 18.81 1.98
C MET A 1 -21.23 17.78 3.10
N LYS A 2 -21.15 16.47 2.80
CA LYS A 2 -21.30 15.41 3.81
C LYS A 2 -20.04 15.28 4.64
N ARG A 3 -20.17 15.29 5.96
CA ARG A 3 -19.07 15.12 6.92
C ARG A 3 -19.32 13.90 7.81
N TYR A 4 -18.24 13.21 8.16
CA TYR A 4 -18.24 12.01 8.99
C TYR A 4 -17.27 12.21 10.14
N ASN A 5 -17.75 12.10 11.38
CA ASN A 5 -16.97 12.33 12.58
C ASN A 5 -15.92 11.24 12.80
N LYS A 6 -14.95 11.50 13.67
CA LYS A 6 -13.85 10.56 13.96
C LYS A 6 -14.36 9.18 14.42
N SER A 7 -15.36 9.11 15.29
CA SER A 7 -15.97 7.85 15.70
C SER A 7 -16.55 7.06 14.54
N ASP A 8 -17.30 7.75 13.65
CA ASP A 8 -18.02 7.12 12.54
C ASP A 8 -17.08 6.58 11.46
N TYR A 9 -16.09 7.37 11.02
CA TYR A 9 -15.13 6.88 10.02
C TYR A 9 -14.18 5.82 10.59
N THR A 10 -13.85 5.87 11.89
CA THR A 10 -13.03 4.85 12.54
C THR A 10 -13.77 3.51 12.61
N ASP A 11 -15.06 3.53 12.96
CA ASP A 11 -15.91 2.33 12.94
C ASP A 11 -16.05 1.78 11.51
N ALA A 12 -16.33 2.64 10.53
CA ALA A 12 -16.41 2.23 9.12
C ALA A 12 -15.07 1.59 8.65
N ARG A 13 -13.92 2.15 9.02
CA ARG A 13 -12.60 1.59 8.72
C ARG A 13 -12.42 0.19 9.31
N LYS A 14 -12.81 -0.01 10.57
CA LYS A 14 -12.76 -1.34 11.23
C LYS A 14 -13.61 -2.35 10.46
N ARG A 15 -14.85 -1.99 10.09
CA ARG A 15 -15.76 -2.88 9.32
C ARG A 15 -15.21 -3.20 7.93
N ILE A 16 -14.63 -2.23 7.22
CA ILE A 16 -13.98 -2.45 5.92
C ILE A 16 -12.80 -3.43 6.08
N ARG A 17 -11.92 -3.21 7.06
CA ARG A 17 -10.77 -4.08 7.31
C ARG A 17 -11.19 -5.50 7.69
N LYS A 18 -12.20 -5.66 8.57
CA LYS A 18 -12.79 -6.96 8.90
C LYS A 18 -13.30 -7.67 7.64
N PHE A 19 -14.06 -6.96 6.79
CA PHE A 19 -14.58 -7.51 5.55
C PHE A 19 -13.45 -7.96 4.59
N ILE A 20 -12.37 -7.16 4.46
CA ILE A 20 -11.21 -7.53 3.64
C ILE A 20 -10.56 -8.81 4.17
N LYS A 21 -10.37 -8.92 5.49
CA LYS A 21 -9.79 -10.09 6.13
C LYS A 21 -10.60 -11.36 5.86
N GLU A 22 -11.93 -11.27 5.93
CA GLU A 22 -12.85 -12.39 5.77
C GLU A 22 -13.11 -12.79 4.30
N HIS A 23 -13.11 -11.81 3.39
CA HIS A 23 -13.57 -12.02 2.01
C HIS A 23 -12.50 -11.77 0.94
N HIS A 24 -11.29 -11.34 1.31
CA HIS A 24 -10.18 -11.02 0.41
C HIS A 24 -10.55 -10.06 -0.75
N ARG A 25 -11.47 -9.15 -0.50
CA ARG A 25 -11.91 -8.12 -1.45
C ARG A 25 -12.52 -6.91 -0.73
N LEU A 26 -12.69 -5.81 -1.45
CA LEU A 26 -13.41 -4.65 -0.91
C LEU A 26 -14.94 -4.89 -0.88
N PRO A 27 -15.64 -4.40 0.15
CA PRO A 27 -17.10 -4.37 0.14
C PRO A 27 -17.61 -3.47 -0.99
N LYS A 28 -18.72 -3.84 -1.62
CA LYS A 28 -19.35 -3.03 -2.67
C LYS A 28 -19.80 -1.66 -2.14
N TYR A 29 -20.25 -1.63 -0.88
CA TYR A 29 -20.70 -0.44 -0.17
C TYR A 29 -20.23 -0.50 1.29
N CYS A 30 -20.11 0.68 1.91
CA CYS A 30 -19.93 0.81 3.34
C CYS A 30 -20.92 1.85 3.90
N LYS A 31 -21.51 1.57 5.05
CA LYS A 31 -22.41 2.51 5.75
C LYS A 31 -21.59 3.45 6.62
N PHE A 32 -21.93 4.72 6.61
CA PHE A 32 -21.33 5.77 7.42
C PHE A 32 -22.45 6.58 8.06
N LYS A 33 -22.36 6.86 9.35
CA LYS A 33 -23.22 7.83 10.02
C LYS A 33 -22.64 9.23 9.80
N ASN A 34 -23.42 10.15 9.22
CA ASN A 34 -22.98 11.53 9.00
C ASN A 34 -23.30 12.42 10.23
N GLN A 35 -22.85 13.67 10.19
CA GLN A 35 -23.02 14.62 11.30
C GLN A 35 -24.49 14.89 11.70
N THR A 36 -25.45 14.67 10.78
CA THR A 36 -26.89 14.82 11.07
C THR A 36 -27.52 13.55 11.65
N GLY A 37 -26.73 12.50 11.89
CA GLY A 37 -27.21 11.20 12.37
C GLY A 37 -27.71 10.26 11.29
N LYS A 38 -27.83 10.73 10.04
CA LYS A 38 -28.28 9.93 8.90
C LYS A 38 -27.22 8.92 8.47
N ILE A 39 -27.66 7.73 8.05
CA ILE A 39 -26.79 6.69 7.50
C ILE A 39 -26.67 6.89 5.98
N ASP A 40 -25.45 7.19 5.54
CA ASP A 40 -25.07 7.21 4.13
C ASP A 40 -24.48 5.86 3.73
N ARG A 41 -24.82 5.40 2.53
CA ARG A 41 -24.28 4.20 1.91
C ARG A 41 -23.27 4.60 0.85
N LEU A 42 -21.98 4.64 1.20
CA LEU A 42 -20.93 5.04 0.27
C LEU A 42 -20.51 3.85 -0.61
N THR A 43 -20.37 4.13 -1.90
CA THR A 43 -19.79 3.20 -2.88
C THR A 43 -18.30 3.00 -2.62
N ARG A 44 -17.71 1.96 -3.23
CA ARG A 44 -16.26 1.70 -3.13
C ARG A 44 -15.43 2.92 -3.48
N LYS A 45 -15.74 3.62 -4.58
CA LYS A 45 -14.98 4.79 -5.01
C LYS A 45 -15.09 5.94 -4.00
N GLU A 46 -16.25 6.16 -3.43
CA GLU A 46 -16.49 7.23 -2.45
C GLU A 46 -15.73 6.96 -1.14
N TYR A 47 -15.85 5.77 -0.54
CA TYR A 47 -15.13 5.53 0.70
C TYR A 47 -13.61 5.40 0.50
N CYS A 48 -13.12 4.91 -0.65
CA CYS A 48 -11.69 4.97 -0.95
C CYS A 48 -11.20 6.41 -1.05
N GLY A 49 -11.93 7.31 -1.71
CA GLY A 49 -11.61 8.73 -1.78
C GLY A 49 -11.63 9.40 -0.40
N LEU A 50 -12.62 9.05 0.43
CA LEU A 50 -12.72 9.54 1.81
C LEU A 50 -11.46 9.15 2.62
N PHE A 51 -11.00 7.90 2.53
CA PHE A 51 -9.81 7.43 3.23
C PHE A 51 -8.49 7.91 2.61
N GLN A 52 -8.44 8.26 1.32
CA GLN A 52 -7.31 9.02 0.79
C GLN A 52 -7.19 10.39 1.48
N GLY A 53 -8.30 11.11 1.62
CA GLY A 53 -8.33 12.38 2.35
C GLY A 53 -7.87 12.23 3.81
N TYR A 54 -8.28 11.14 4.50
CA TYR A 54 -7.75 10.80 5.82
C TYR A 54 -6.23 10.67 5.82
N MET A 55 -5.68 9.90 4.89
CA MET A 55 -4.24 9.62 4.83
C MET A 55 -3.43 10.88 4.50
N GLN A 56 -3.93 11.72 3.58
CA GLN A 56 -3.33 13.01 3.25
C GLN A 56 -3.29 13.94 4.47
N PHE A 57 -4.42 14.04 5.19
CA PHE A 57 -4.50 14.87 6.40
C PHE A 57 -3.54 14.35 7.47
N TYR A 58 -3.54 13.04 7.72
CA TYR A 58 -2.71 12.43 8.74
C TYR A 58 -1.22 12.58 8.42
N ALA A 59 -0.82 12.38 7.16
CA ALA A 59 0.56 12.60 6.70
C ALA A 59 1.02 14.05 6.92
N LYS A 60 0.13 15.02 6.64
CA LYS A 60 0.45 16.45 6.75
C LYS A 60 0.51 16.96 8.21
N HIS A 61 -0.38 16.48 9.07
CA HIS A 61 -0.63 17.09 10.39
C HIS A 61 -0.19 16.24 11.59
N GLY A 62 0.25 14.99 11.38
CA GLY A 62 0.70 14.12 12.46
C GLY A 62 -0.41 13.60 13.40
N ARG A 63 -1.66 13.87 13.10
CA ARG A 63 -2.82 13.49 13.90
C ARG A 63 -4.01 13.08 13.04
N GLU A 64 -4.94 12.35 13.62
CA GLU A 64 -6.18 12.01 12.94
C GLU A 64 -7.10 13.25 12.80
N PRO A 65 -7.81 13.39 11.67
CA PRO A 65 -8.78 14.47 11.49
C PRO A 65 -9.99 14.29 12.42
N ASN A 66 -10.57 15.39 12.90
CA ASN A 66 -11.77 15.33 13.72
C ASN A 66 -12.99 14.87 12.91
N TYR A 67 -13.00 15.15 11.62
CA TYR A 67 -14.01 14.68 10.65
C TYR A 67 -13.39 14.50 9.27
N LEU A 68 -14.02 13.67 8.46
CA LEU A 68 -13.71 13.53 7.04
C LEU A 68 -14.83 14.11 6.19
N THR A 69 -14.47 14.67 5.05
CA THR A 69 -15.42 15.20 4.08
C THR A 69 -15.30 14.45 2.77
N LEU A 70 -16.42 14.04 2.20
CA LEU A 70 -16.44 13.38 0.90
C LEU A 70 -16.30 14.42 -0.21
N ASN A 71 -15.06 14.62 -0.67
CA ASN A 71 -14.72 15.56 -1.74
C ASN A 71 -14.27 14.85 -3.02
N ASN A 72 -13.75 13.62 -2.90
CA ASN A 72 -13.12 12.88 -3.98
C ASN A 72 -13.62 11.45 -4.04
N THR A 73 -13.44 10.82 -5.19
CA THR A 73 -13.56 9.39 -5.38
C THR A 73 -12.21 8.79 -5.78
N ALA A 74 -11.93 7.56 -5.35
CA ALA A 74 -10.69 6.88 -5.67
C ALA A 74 -10.90 5.37 -5.85
N THR A 75 -10.11 4.75 -6.70
CA THR A 75 -10.16 3.29 -6.89
C THR A 75 -9.56 2.55 -5.68
N TYR A 76 -8.52 3.12 -5.07
CA TYR A 76 -7.81 2.57 -3.90
C TYR A 76 -7.60 3.65 -2.84
N PRO A 77 -7.56 3.30 -1.56
CA PRO A 77 -7.35 4.26 -0.46
C PRO A 77 -5.87 4.63 -0.27
N MET A 78 -5.05 4.55 -1.29
CA MET A 78 -3.61 4.75 -1.23
C MET A 78 -3.22 6.12 -1.78
N ILE A 79 -2.26 6.77 -1.16
CA ILE A 79 -1.52 7.92 -1.68
C ILE A 79 -0.07 7.53 -1.93
N LEU A 80 0.60 8.25 -2.84
CA LEU A 80 2.03 8.09 -3.03
C LEU A 80 2.76 8.65 -1.80
N ASN A 81 3.72 7.87 -1.29
CA ASN A 81 4.66 8.30 -0.26
C ASN A 81 6.08 8.22 -0.81
N TYR A 82 6.78 9.36 -0.83
CA TYR A 82 8.20 9.39 -1.13
C TYR A 82 8.99 9.02 0.12
N GLN A 83 10.04 8.22 -0.06
CA GLN A 83 10.89 7.80 1.06
C GLN A 83 11.62 8.99 1.69
N ASP A 84 11.72 9.00 3.02
CA ASP A 84 12.32 10.10 3.78
C ASP A 84 13.84 10.20 3.58
N ASP A 85 14.49 9.07 3.29
CA ASP A 85 15.93 9.01 3.03
C ASP A 85 16.28 7.91 2.01
N LYS A 86 17.54 7.83 1.61
CA LYS A 86 18.02 6.88 0.59
C LYS A 86 17.99 5.40 0.99
N TYR A 87 17.65 5.06 2.24
CA TYR A 87 17.63 3.70 2.76
C TYR A 87 16.23 3.18 3.06
N SER A 88 15.21 4.03 3.04
CA SER A 88 13.86 3.73 3.52
C SER A 88 12.85 3.34 2.43
N CYS A 89 13.32 2.84 1.28
CA CYS A 89 12.44 2.37 0.22
C CYS A 89 11.48 1.24 0.68
N CYS A 90 11.93 0.32 1.53
CA CYS A 90 11.08 -0.73 2.08
C CYS A 90 10.02 -0.20 3.06
N PRO A 91 10.35 0.60 4.09
CA PRO A 91 9.36 1.25 4.93
C PRO A 91 8.32 2.06 4.16
N ALA A 92 8.74 2.89 3.20
CA ALA A 92 7.84 3.70 2.38
C ALA A 92 6.92 2.82 1.50
N SER A 93 7.46 1.78 0.88
CA SER A 93 6.67 0.82 0.11
C SER A 93 5.69 0.03 0.97
N LEU A 94 6.10 -0.38 2.19
CA LEU A 94 5.20 -1.03 3.15
C LEU A 94 4.10 -0.07 3.60
N GLN A 95 4.41 1.21 3.86
CA GLN A 95 3.40 2.21 4.19
C GLN A 95 2.33 2.29 3.12
N MET A 96 2.70 2.35 1.83
CA MET A 96 1.75 2.36 0.73
C MET A 96 0.92 1.08 0.64
N ALA A 97 1.52 -0.09 0.88
CA ALA A 97 0.81 -1.36 0.96
C ALA A 97 -0.19 -1.40 2.13
N LEU A 98 0.17 -0.85 3.29
CA LEU A 98 -0.74 -0.75 4.44
C LEU A 98 -1.89 0.22 4.19
N MET A 99 -1.64 1.35 3.51
CA MET A 99 -2.70 2.27 3.08
C MET A 99 -3.72 1.55 2.17
N PHE A 100 -3.25 0.70 1.25
CA PHE A 100 -4.12 -0.13 0.42
C PHE A 100 -5.04 -1.02 1.26
N LEU A 101 -4.60 -1.44 2.45
CA LEU A 101 -5.36 -2.21 3.44
C LEU A 101 -6.10 -1.35 4.48
N PHE A 102 -6.30 -0.05 4.20
CA PHE A 102 -6.95 0.91 5.11
C PHE A 102 -6.25 1.05 6.46
N ASP A 103 -4.93 0.87 6.49
CA ASP A 103 -4.09 1.17 7.64
C ASP A 103 -3.04 2.22 7.29
N TYR A 104 -2.81 3.15 8.19
CA TYR A 104 -1.75 4.15 8.04
C TYR A 104 -0.75 4.02 9.18
N LYS A 105 0.52 3.92 8.82
CA LYS A 105 1.65 3.97 9.74
C LYS A 105 2.67 4.96 9.22
N TYR A 106 3.30 5.74 10.10
CA TYR A 106 4.39 6.61 9.68
C TYR A 106 5.59 5.82 9.17
N GLU A 107 6.27 6.35 8.17
CA GLU A 107 7.49 5.75 7.65
C GLU A 107 8.56 5.61 8.73
N SER A 108 8.75 6.65 9.58
CA SER A 108 9.68 6.61 10.71
C SER A 108 9.37 5.49 11.71
N TYR A 109 8.10 5.24 12.00
CA TYR A 109 7.66 4.11 12.84
C TYR A 109 7.94 2.77 12.16
N LEU A 110 7.65 2.65 10.86
CA LEU A 110 7.94 1.44 10.08
C LEU A 110 9.44 1.18 9.98
N LYS A 111 10.25 2.22 9.76
CA LYS A 111 11.72 2.15 9.78
C LYS A 111 12.25 1.51 11.06
N LYS A 112 11.77 2.00 12.21
CA LYS A 112 12.11 1.45 13.54
C LYS A 112 11.64 0.01 13.69
N THR A 113 10.39 -0.29 13.32
CA THR A 113 9.79 -1.63 13.47
C THR A 113 10.46 -2.67 12.59
N LEU A 114 10.84 -2.30 11.37
CA LEU A 114 11.56 -3.17 10.42
C LEU A 114 13.07 -3.27 10.75
N GLY A 115 13.60 -2.43 11.64
CA GLY A 115 15.05 -2.37 11.90
C GLY A 115 15.83 -1.99 10.65
N THR A 116 15.33 -1.01 9.88
CA THR A 116 16.01 -0.47 8.70
C THR A 116 17.31 0.21 9.08
N THR A 117 18.36 -0.03 8.32
CA THR A 117 19.70 0.56 8.53
C THR A 117 20.15 1.30 7.28
N THR A 118 21.37 1.83 7.27
CA THR A 118 22.02 2.41 6.08
C THR A 118 22.16 1.42 4.92
N ASN A 119 22.06 0.11 5.18
CA ASN A 119 22.03 -0.95 4.17
C ASN A 119 20.59 -1.30 3.72
N GLY A 120 19.57 -0.50 4.12
CA GLY A 120 18.19 -0.74 3.82
C GLY A 120 17.52 -1.78 4.75
N THR A 121 16.51 -2.45 4.23
CA THR A 121 15.72 -3.48 4.93
C THR A 121 15.82 -4.80 4.16
N SER A 122 16.31 -5.85 4.83
CA SER A 122 16.31 -7.20 4.25
C SER A 122 14.90 -7.81 4.21
N PRO A 123 14.67 -8.83 3.36
CA PRO A 123 13.40 -9.56 3.33
C PRO A 123 12.99 -10.15 4.67
N GLU A 124 13.94 -10.69 5.45
CA GLU A 124 13.70 -11.28 6.76
C GLU A 124 13.23 -10.23 7.77
N LYS A 125 13.82 -9.04 7.73
CA LYS A 125 13.40 -7.89 8.54
C LYS A 125 12.00 -7.42 8.15
N LEU A 126 11.66 -7.39 6.85
CA LEU A 126 10.30 -7.11 6.38
C LEU A 126 9.30 -8.12 6.96
N VAL A 127 9.55 -9.43 6.82
CA VAL A 127 8.67 -10.50 7.32
C VAL A 127 8.47 -10.37 8.83
N THR A 128 9.56 -10.26 9.58
CA THR A 128 9.53 -10.20 11.05
C THR A 128 8.85 -8.91 11.55
N GLY A 129 9.18 -7.77 10.94
CA GLY A 129 8.62 -6.48 11.33
C GLY A 129 7.14 -6.35 10.98
N ALA A 130 6.71 -6.82 9.81
CA ALA A 130 5.31 -6.82 9.43
C ALA A 130 4.45 -7.72 10.33
N LYS A 131 5.00 -8.87 10.78
CA LYS A 131 4.33 -9.74 11.75
C LYS A 131 4.03 -9.01 13.07
N LYS A 132 4.96 -8.20 13.58
CA LYS A 132 4.75 -7.35 14.78
C LYS A 132 3.62 -6.33 14.60
N LEU A 133 3.33 -5.96 13.36
CA LEU A 133 2.24 -5.04 13.00
C LEU A 133 0.90 -5.74 12.75
N GLY A 134 0.82 -7.07 12.89
CA GLY A 134 -0.39 -7.85 12.62
C GLY A 134 -0.59 -8.19 11.13
N TYR A 135 0.52 -8.31 10.38
CA TYR A 135 0.48 -8.68 8.96
C TYR A 135 1.32 -9.90 8.68
N LYS A 136 0.80 -10.77 7.82
CA LYS A 136 1.54 -11.87 7.23
C LYS A 136 2.17 -11.42 5.91
N VAL A 137 3.45 -11.70 5.76
CA VAL A 137 4.19 -11.48 4.54
C VAL A 137 4.55 -12.83 3.95
N THR A 138 4.12 -13.08 2.72
CA THR A 138 4.38 -14.34 2.03
C THR A 138 5.22 -14.06 0.78
N ARG A 139 6.36 -14.73 0.68
CA ARG A 139 7.18 -14.69 -0.52
C ARG A 139 6.49 -15.41 -1.67
N ILE A 140 6.49 -14.79 -2.83
CA ILE A 140 6.00 -15.37 -4.09
C ILE A 140 7.08 -15.22 -5.17
N ASP A 141 7.05 -16.09 -6.17
CA ASP A 141 7.90 -15.94 -7.33
C ASP A 141 7.53 -14.71 -8.14
N ARG A 142 8.49 -14.20 -8.93
CA ARG A 142 8.30 -13.07 -9.82
C ARG A 142 7.52 -13.49 -11.06
N ASN A 143 6.24 -13.73 -10.87
CA ASN A 143 5.31 -14.23 -11.85
C ASN A 143 4.05 -13.35 -11.90
N PHE A 144 3.70 -12.91 -13.10
CA PHE A 144 2.55 -12.02 -13.30
C PHE A 144 1.23 -12.63 -12.81
N LYS A 145 1.01 -13.93 -13.05
CA LYS A 145 -0.22 -14.61 -12.63
C LYS A 145 -0.35 -14.63 -11.11
N LEU A 146 0.76 -14.84 -10.38
CA LEU A 146 0.77 -14.83 -8.91
C LEU A 146 0.51 -13.42 -8.36
N VAL A 147 1.12 -12.39 -8.95
CA VAL A 147 0.88 -10.98 -8.58
C VAL A 147 -0.58 -10.60 -8.86
N LYS A 148 -1.11 -10.94 -10.05
CA LYS A 148 -2.50 -10.68 -10.42
C LYS A 148 -3.47 -11.38 -9.46
N LYS A 149 -3.21 -12.66 -9.12
CA LYS A 149 -3.98 -13.41 -8.13
C LYS A 149 -3.98 -12.71 -6.77
N ALA A 150 -2.81 -12.35 -6.25
CA ALA A 150 -2.67 -11.66 -4.96
C ALA A 150 -3.47 -10.35 -4.92
N LEU A 151 -3.35 -9.51 -5.95
CA LEU A 151 -4.08 -8.25 -6.02
C LEU A 151 -5.59 -8.43 -6.17
N ASN A 152 -6.05 -9.47 -6.87
CA ASN A 152 -7.47 -9.82 -6.95
C ASN A 152 -8.02 -10.29 -5.58
N GLU A 153 -7.17 -10.92 -4.76
CA GLU A 153 -7.46 -11.27 -3.37
C GLU A 153 -7.23 -10.10 -2.39
N TYR A 154 -7.07 -8.88 -2.91
CA TYR A 154 -6.82 -7.66 -2.15
C TYR A 154 -5.58 -7.72 -1.24
N LYS A 155 -4.53 -8.39 -1.71
CA LYS A 155 -3.21 -8.49 -1.08
C LYS A 155 -2.23 -7.64 -1.89
N PRO A 156 -1.85 -6.43 -1.43
CA PRO A 156 -0.84 -5.63 -2.12
C PRO A 156 0.50 -6.37 -2.16
N VAL A 157 1.30 -6.08 -3.17
CA VAL A 157 2.56 -6.80 -3.41
C VAL A 157 3.74 -5.84 -3.32
N LEU A 158 4.64 -6.09 -2.39
CA LEU A 158 5.96 -5.46 -2.38
C LEU A 158 6.88 -6.21 -3.34
N MET A 159 7.48 -5.49 -4.25
CA MET A 159 8.43 -6.04 -5.21
C MET A 159 9.84 -5.63 -4.83
N HIS A 160 10.69 -6.62 -4.54
CA HIS A 160 12.13 -6.40 -4.43
C HIS A 160 12.72 -6.52 -5.84
N ILE A 161 13.50 -5.53 -6.28
CA ILE A 161 14.04 -5.46 -7.63
C ILE A 161 15.49 -4.96 -7.63
N GLN A 162 16.19 -5.16 -8.74
CA GLN A 162 17.38 -4.39 -9.09
C GLN A 162 16.98 -3.23 -10.00
N THR A 163 17.48 -2.03 -9.70
CA THR A 163 16.99 -0.81 -10.32
C THR A 163 17.40 -0.66 -11.77
N LYS A 164 18.66 -0.91 -12.13
CA LYS A 164 19.17 -0.73 -13.49
C LYS A 164 18.49 -1.63 -14.53
N PRO A 165 18.27 -2.95 -14.25
CA PRO A 165 17.51 -3.80 -15.17
C PRO A 165 16.03 -3.45 -15.25
N ALA A 166 15.46 -2.76 -14.28
CA ALA A 166 14.08 -2.28 -14.26
C ALA A 166 13.91 -1.01 -15.09
N LYS A 167 14.20 -1.07 -16.39
CA LYS A 167 14.26 0.08 -17.33
C LYS A 167 13.02 0.99 -17.25
N CYS A 168 11.84 0.45 -16.99
CA CYS A 168 10.60 1.22 -16.87
C CYS A 168 10.59 2.22 -15.70
N LEU A 169 11.47 2.05 -14.72
CA LEU A 169 11.61 2.94 -13.56
C LEU A 169 12.68 4.04 -13.80
N ASN A 170 13.48 3.91 -14.86
CA ASN A 170 14.47 4.90 -15.26
C ASN A 170 15.50 5.25 -14.17
N TYR A 171 16.13 4.22 -13.59
CA TYR A 171 17.27 4.39 -12.68
C TYR A 171 18.60 4.32 -13.43
N ILE A 172 19.53 5.22 -13.07
CA ILE A 172 20.88 5.26 -13.65
C ILE A 172 21.77 4.20 -12.98
N ASN A 173 21.74 4.15 -11.65
CA ASN A 173 22.58 3.25 -10.85
C ASN A 173 21.85 1.94 -10.54
N ASP A 174 22.63 0.87 -10.30
CA ASP A 174 22.11 -0.45 -9.94
C ASP A 174 22.24 -0.74 -8.45
N TYR A 175 21.10 -0.87 -7.79
CA TYR A 175 21.00 -1.26 -6.38
C TYR A 175 19.69 -1.99 -6.12
N GLY A 176 19.62 -2.70 -4.98
CA GLY A 176 18.38 -3.32 -4.53
C GLY A 176 17.35 -2.28 -4.12
N HIS A 177 16.11 -2.41 -4.55
CA HIS A 177 15.05 -1.44 -4.29
C HIS A 177 13.71 -2.11 -4.02
N TRP A 178 12.89 -1.50 -3.17
CA TRP A 178 11.55 -1.93 -2.86
C TRP A 178 10.53 -0.96 -3.46
N ILE A 179 9.51 -1.53 -4.12
CA ILE A 179 8.39 -0.80 -4.71
C ILE A 179 7.08 -1.50 -4.36
N CYS A 180 5.96 -0.79 -4.41
CA CYS A 180 4.64 -1.34 -4.14
C CYS A 180 3.84 -1.51 -5.45
N CYS A 181 3.44 -2.74 -5.78
CA CYS A 181 2.48 -2.99 -6.85
C CYS A 181 1.07 -3.04 -6.27
N TYR A 182 0.17 -2.21 -6.80
CA TYR A 182 -1.19 -2.03 -6.30
C TYR A 182 -2.29 -2.37 -7.31
N LYS A 183 -1.92 -2.58 -8.58
CA LYS A 183 -2.85 -2.94 -9.65
C LYS A 183 -2.09 -3.65 -10.78
N THR A 184 -2.78 -4.53 -11.52
CA THR A 184 -2.31 -5.09 -12.80
C THR A 184 -3.24 -4.67 -13.93
N GLY A 185 -2.69 -4.51 -15.13
CA GLY A 185 -3.40 -4.39 -16.40
C GLY A 185 -3.03 -5.55 -17.32
N ASP A 186 -3.17 -5.38 -18.61
CA ASP A 186 -2.76 -6.36 -19.61
C ASP A 186 -1.23 -6.38 -19.69
N ASN A 187 -0.62 -7.46 -19.17
CA ASN A 187 0.82 -7.65 -19.08
C ASN A 187 1.61 -6.50 -18.43
N THR A 188 0.93 -5.69 -17.59
CA THR A 188 1.53 -4.53 -16.93
C THR A 188 1.30 -4.55 -15.43
N TYR A 189 2.27 -3.95 -14.71
CA TYR A 189 2.18 -3.62 -13.29
C TYR A 189 2.00 -2.12 -13.12
N TYR A 190 1.08 -1.73 -12.25
CA TYR A 190 0.94 -0.36 -11.75
C TYR A 190 1.68 -0.27 -10.42
N ILE A 191 2.72 0.54 -10.42
CA ILE A 191 3.71 0.63 -9.35
C ILE A 191 3.60 1.98 -8.65
N ALA A 192 3.68 1.98 -7.34
CA ALA A 192 4.01 3.12 -6.52
C ALA A 192 5.47 2.96 -6.07
N ASP A 193 6.35 3.71 -6.70
CA ASP A 193 7.79 3.73 -6.41
C ASP A 193 8.08 4.88 -5.45
N PRO A 194 8.65 4.61 -4.26
CA PRO A 194 8.89 5.64 -3.24
C PRO A 194 9.98 6.66 -3.63
N THR A 195 10.62 6.51 -4.79
CA THR A 195 11.61 7.46 -5.32
C THR A 195 11.13 8.10 -6.63
N LYS A 196 10.47 7.35 -7.49
CA LYS A 196 10.13 7.75 -8.87
C LYS A 196 8.63 8.03 -9.08
N GLY A 197 7.80 7.86 -8.07
CA GLY A 197 6.37 8.11 -8.15
C GLY A 197 5.58 6.97 -8.81
N PHE A 198 4.38 7.26 -9.29
CA PHE A 198 3.57 6.25 -9.98
C PHE A 198 4.14 5.91 -11.35
N LYS A 199 4.25 4.62 -11.62
CA LYS A 199 4.79 4.06 -12.87
C LYS A 199 3.91 2.93 -13.39
N VAL A 200 3.94 2.76 -14.72
CA VAL A 200 3.37 1.58 -15.39
C VAL A 200 4.52 0.83 -16.04
N CYS A 201 4.69 -0.42 -15.66
CA CYS A 201 5.82 -1.23 -16.09
C CYS A 201 5.36 -2.52 -16.76
N ASN A 202 5.98 -2.87 -17.90
CA ASN A 202 5.77 -4.17 -18.50
C ASN A 202 6.23 -5.29 -17.56
N MET A 203 5.44 -6.37 -17.46
CA MET A 203 5.72 -7.50 -16.57
C MET A 203 7.08 -8.15 -16.84
N ASN A 204 7.47 -8.30 -18.12
CA ASN A 204 8.72 -8.95 -18.47
C ASN A 204 9.93 -8.15 -18.00
N THR A 205 9.84 -6.81 -18.07
CA THR A 205 10.90 -5.92 -17.60
C THR A 205 11.11 -6.06 -16.09
N LEU A 206 10.04 -6.00 -15.29
CA LEU A 206 10.17 -6.13 -13.83
C LEU A 206 10.50 -7.55 -13.38
N ASN A 207 9.89 -8.58 -13.99
CA ASN A 207 10.16 -9.96 -13.60
C ASN A 207 11.62 -10.37 -13.86
N LYS A 208 12.27 -9.76 -14.86
CA LYS A 208 13.69 -9.97 -15.16
C LYS A 208 14.64 -9.02 -14.41
N ALA A 209 14.15 -8.06 -13.65
CA ALA A 209 14.95 -7.05 -12.95
C ALA A 209 15.68 -7.62 -11.72
N THR A 210 16.64 -8.54 -11.93
CA THR A 210 17.35 -9.27 -10.89
C THR A 210 18.85 -9.03 -10.85
N ASN A 211 19.44 -8.71 -11.99
CA ASN A 211 20.90 -8.69 -12.16
C ASN A 211 21.62 -9.91 -11.54
N GLY A 212 21.11 -11.12 -11.85
CA GLY A 212 21.64 -12.39 -11.34
C GLY A 212 21.34 -12.70 -9.86
N ARG A 213 20.69 -11.80 -9.14
CA ARG A 213 20.36 -12.00 -7.71
C ARG A 213 19.06 -12.78 -7.53
N LYS A 214 18.99 -13.62 -6.49
CA LYS A 214 17.76 -14.29 -6.05
C LYS A 214 16.90 -13.29 -5.25
N ILE A 215 16.04 -12.54 -5.94
CA ILE A 215 15.10 -11.61 -5.34
C ILE A 215 13.68 -12.02 -5.69
N TYR A 216 12.72 -11.70 -4.81
CA TYR A 216 11.35 -12.18 -4.87
C TYR A 216 10.35 -11.04 -4.68
N TYR A 217 9.07 -11.35 -4.89
CA TYR A 217 7.96 -10.49 -4.52
C TYR A 217 7.32 -10.99 -3.22
N TYR A 218 6.59 -10.12 -2.55
CA TYR A 218 6.04 -10.38 -1.22
C TYR A 218 4.62 -9.85 -1.14
N THR A 219 3.65 -10.73 -0.84
CA THR A 219 2.27 -10.33 -0.58
C THR A 219 2.12 -9.90 0.86
N ILE A 220 1.25 -8.92 1.11
CA ILE A 220 0.91 -8.43 2.45
C ILE A 220 -0.56 -8.72 2.70
N GLU A 221 -0.87 -9.40 3.81
CA GLU A 221 -2.25 -9.66 4.23
C GLU A 221 -2.42 -9.47 5.75
N MET A 222 -3.62 -9.13 6.19
CA MET A 222 -3.95 -9.01 7.62
C MET A 222 -4.05 -10.39 8.28
N ILE A 223 -3.46 -10.54 9.49
CA ILE A 223 -3.56 -11.75 10.32
C ILE A 223 -4.87 -11.71 11.13
#